data_96b496c6de61848c697192628c10af41
#
_entry.id   96b496c6de61848c697192628c10af41
#
_cell.length_a   1.000
_cell.length_b   1.000
_cell.length_c   1.000
_cell.angle_alpha   90.00
_cell.angle_beta   90.00
_cell.angle_gamma   90.00
#
_symmetry.space_group_name_H-M   'P 1'
#
loop_
_entity.id
_entity.type
_entity.pdbx_description
1 polymer ?
#
loop_
_entity_poly.entity_id
_entity_poly.type
_entity_poly.pdbx_seq_one_letter_code
_entity_poly.pdbx_strand_id
1 'polypeptide(L)'
;MKRVVFPLTFLTLSVMGSVQAESLQESLLHCDNRFFSELYIQQKTFIGSALLKTDNKHHAWFVPPKNGGDVIWFSQPVKSDNLVLSGYFIRQNDLDEMGKYYFWGLIIDGSAAEVAATLSKVNWQKAGDEYFANPMIKRPGDQMWKLNSGAANGIAPAKGSVEKLALLSDSGDKAQLLCSVQGSVTDEILLPLRPDLIGNEK
;
A
#
# COMPACT_ATOMS: atom_id res chain seq x y z
N MET A 1 7.05 35.35 64.61
CA MET A 1 6.51 34.19 63.86
C MET A 1 6.91 34.35 62.42
N LYS A 2 7.92 33.62 61.94
CA LYS A 2 8.38 33.65 60.51
C LYS A 2 7.68 32.53 59.78
N ARG A 3 6.87 32.86 58.75
CA ARG A 3 6.25 31.90 57.84
C ARG A 3 7.25 31.55 56.73
N VAL A 4 7.63 30.28 56.70
CA VAL A 4 8.43 29.70 55.61
C VAL A 4 7.47 29.25 54.50
N VAL A 5 7.56 29.86 53.32
CA VAL A 5 6.79 29.47 52.13
C VAL A 5 7.72 28.55 51.29
N PHE A 6 7.35 27.27 51.15
CA PHE A 6 8.01 26.34 50.24
C PHE A 6 7.43 26.50 48.84
N PRO A 7 8.25 26.67 47.80
CA PRO A 7 7.75 26.65 46.44
C PRO A 7 7.52 25.18 45.98
N LEU A 8 6.29 24.87 45.62
CA LEU A 8 5.91 23.59 45.01
C LEU A 8 6.32 23.63 43.53
N THR A 9 7.43 22.97 43.20
CA THR A 9 7.89 22.83 41.82
C THR A 9 7.08 21.72 41.16
N PHE A 10 6.16 22.09 40.25
CA PHE A 10 5.45 21.14 39.39
C PHE A 10 6.40 20.62 38.31
N LEU A 11 6.80 19.37 38.40
CA LEU A 11 7.54 18.65 37.38
C LEU A 11 6.52 18.18 36.31
N THR A 12 6.41 18.88 35.21
CA THR A 12 5.61 18.42 34.06
C THR A 12 6.38 17.32 33.33
N LEU A 13 6.01 16.06 33.51
CA LEU A 13 6.44 14.96 32.64
C LEU A 13 5.80 15.13 31.27
N SER A 14 6.58 15.57 30.30
CA SER A 14 6.21 15.52 28.89
C SER A 14 6.29 14.06 28.43
N VAL A 15 5.15 13.40 28.29
CA VAL A 15 5.06 12.08 27.63
C VAL A 15 5.28 12.33 26.13
N MET A 16 6.50 12.15 25.66
CA MET A 16 6.79 12.06 24.22
C MET A 16 6.23 10.72 23.75
N GLY A 17 4.99 10.71 23.25
CA GLY A 17 4.45 9.61 22.48
C GLY A 17 5.36 9.40 21.26
N SER A 18 6.05 8.26 21.19
CA SER A 18 6.75 7.85 19.98
C SER A 18 5.69 7.64 18.90
N VAL A 19 5.62 8.53 17.91
CA VAL A 19 4.91 8.26 16.66
C VAL A 19 5.71 7.14 15.99
N GLN A 20 5.19 5.94 16.07
CA GLN A 20 5.77 4.80 15.36
C GLN A 20 5.60 5.08 13.86
N ALA A 21 6.69 5.09 13.11
CA ALA A 21 6.64 5.23 11.65
C ALA A 21 5.80 4.09 11.07
N GLU A 22 4.98 4.40 10.09
CA GLU A 22 4.18 3.42 9.36
C GLU A 22 5.11 2.46 8.61
N SER A 23 4.83 1.17 8.63
CA SER A 23 5.62 0.21 7.86
C SER A 23 5.32 0.31 6.36
N LEU A 24 6.24 -0.22 5.52
CA LEU A 24 6.03 -0.26 4.07
C LEU A 24 4.76 -1.03 3.70
N GLN A 25 4.47 -2.13 4.42
CA GLN A 25 3.27 -2.94 4.21
C GLN A 25 2.00 -2.19 4.64
N GLU A 26 2.03 -1.50 5.77
CA GLU A 26 0.90 -0.70 6.24
C GLU A 26 0.62 0.47 5.28
N SER A 27 1.67 1.15 4.79
CA SER A 27 1.51 2.23 3.81
C SER A 27 0.90 1.74 2.49
N LEU A 28 1.23 0.51 2.05
CA LEU A 28 0.63 -0.11 0.87
C LEU A 28 -0.88 -0.31 1.03
N LEU A 29 -1.37 -0.64 2.23
CA LEU A 29 -2.80 -0.89 2.48
C LEU A 29 -3.72 0.32 2.20
N HIS A 30 -3.18 1.51 2.07
CA HIS A 30 -3.95 2.70 1.71
C HIS A 30 -4.24 2.81 0.21
N CYS A 31 -3.51 2.06 -0.61
CA CYS A 31 -3.62 2.10 -2.07
C CYS A 31 -3.53 3.52 -2.63
N ASP A 32 -2.48 4.22 -2.21
CA ASP A 32 -2.16 5.57 -2.65
C ASP A 32 -0.64 5.83 -2.65
N ASN A 33 -0.23 7.08 -2.82
CA ASN A 33 1.17 7.45 -2.93
C ASN A 33 2.00 7.30 -1.65
N ARG A 34 1.38 7.01 -0.49
CA ARG A 34 2.11 6.76 0.77
C ARG A 34 3.07 5.58 0.66
N PHE A 35 2.69 4.51 -0.06
CA PHE A 35 3.60 3.41 -0.34
C PHE A 35 4.90 3.88 -1.00
N PHE A 36 4.80 4.74 -2.01
CA PHE A 36 5.96 5.25 -2.75
C PHE A 36 6.80 6.22 -1.93
N SER A 37 6.17 6.98 -1.04
CA SER A 37 6.87 7.86 -0.09
C SER A 37 7.60 7.04 0.98
N GLU A 38 6.98 6.00 1.52
CA GLU A 38 7.60 5.12 2.50
C GLU A 38 8.75 4.31 1.88
N LEU A 39 8.57 3.83 0.64
CA LEU A 39 9.64 3.17 -0.11
C LEU A 39 10.84 4.12 -0.34
N TYR A 40 10.61 5.43 -0.55
CA TYR A 40 11.68 6.41 -0.63
C TYR A 40 12.44 6.54 0.70
N ILE A 41 11.74 6.57 1.84
CA ILE A 41 12.34 6.62 3.17
C ILE A 41 13.20 5.38 3.40
N GLN A 42 12.68 4.20 3.04
CA GLN A 42 13.32 2.90 3.25
C GLN A 42 14.23 2.45 2.09
N GLN A 43 14.48 3.28 1.08
CA GLN A 43 15.18 2.88 -0.15
C GLN A 43 16.54 2.19 0.08
N LYS A 44 17.23 2.56 1.16
CA LYS A 44 18.54 1.97 1.51
C LYS A 44 18.45 0.49 1.85
N THR A 45 17.32 0.02 2.35
CA THR A 45 17.06 -1.39 2.70
C THR A 45 17.05 -2.30 1.46
N PHE A 46 16.75 -1.71 0.29
CA PHE A 46 16.68 -2.43 -0.99
C PHE A 46 17.98 -2.39 -1.81
N ILE A 47 19.03 -1.74 -1.31
CA ILE A 47 20.35 -1.70 -1.99
C ILE A 47 20.88 -3.13 -2.15
N GLY A 48 21.21 -3.50 -3.40
CA GLY A 48 21.68 -4.85 -3.74
C GLY A 48 20.57 -5.88 -3.91
N SER A 49 19.33 -5.59 -3.53
CA SER A 49 18.18 -6.49 -3.69
C SER A 49 17.29 -6.11 -4.87
N ALA A 50 17.05 -4.82 -5.09
CA ALA A 50 16.23 -4.34 -6.19
C ALA A 50 16.69 -2.96 -6.68
N LEU A 51 16.46 -2.69 -7.96
CA LEU A 51 16.71 -1.37 -8.53
C LEU A 51 15.53 -0.45 -8.29
N LEU A 52 15.79 0.70 -7.70
CA LEU A 52 14.79 1.75 -7.47
C LEU A 52 15.09 2.98 -8.34
N LYS A 53 14.02 3.65 -8.77
CA LYS A 53 14.03 5.04 -9.25
C LYS A 53 13.36 5.92 -8.22
N THR A 54 13.70 7.22 -8.25
CA THR A 54 13.12 8.23 -7.36
C THR A 54 12.74 9.47 -8.17
N ASP A 55 11.80 10.25 -7.63
CA ASP A 55 11.47 11.58 -8.14
C ASP A 55 11.90 12.69 -7.16
N ASN A 56 11.67 13.94 -7.58
CA ASN A 56 11.95 15.12 -6.76
C ASN A 56 10.88 15.41 -5.70
N LYS A 57 9.82 14.60 -5.62
CA LYS A 57 8.75 14.69 -4.62
C LYS A 57 8.91 13.65 -3.51
N HIS A 58 10.07 13.01 -3.42
CA HIS A 58 10.39 11.98 -2.42
C HIS A 58 9.52 10.72 -2.55
N HIS A 59 9.27 10.28 -3.79
CA HIS A 59 8.75 8.96 -4.06
C HIS A 59 9.83 8.05 -4.63
N ALA A 60 9.72 6.76 -4.35
CA ALA A 60 10.54 5.72 -4.98
C ALA A 60 9.65 4.61 -5.54
N TRP A 61 10.13 3.91 -6.57
CA TRP A 61 9.47 2.75 -7.14
C TRP A 61 10.46 1.77 -7.72
N PHE A 62 10.06 0.51 -7.77
CA PHE A 62 10.85 -0.56 -8.37
C PHE A 62 10.87 -0.42 -9.89
N VAL A 63 12.04 -0.66 -10.50
CA VAL A 63 12.21 -0.59 -11.95
C VAL A 63 11.85 -1.93 -12.58
N PRO A 64 10.83 -2.00 -13.46
CA PRO A 64 10.47 -3.22 -14.15
C PRO A 64 11.63 -3.78 -14.97
N PRO A 65 11.77 -5.11 -15.08
CA PRO A 65 12.78 -5.74 -15.90
C PRO A 65 12.50 -5.48 -17.39
N LYS A 66 13.58 -5.35 -18.21
CA LYS A 66 13.47 -5.04 -19.63
C LYS A 66 12.73 -6.09 -20.46
N ASN A 67 12.73 -7.33 -20.02
CA ASN A 67 12.08 -8.47 -20.67
C ASN A 67 10.59 -8.62 -20.35
N GLY A 68 10.00 -7.67 -19.64
CA GLY A 68 8.61 -7.71 -19.22
C GLY A 68 8.37 -8.69 -18.07
N GLY A 69 7.10 -8.84 -17.71
CA GLY A 69 6.64 -9.68 -16.60
C GLY A 69 6.01 -8.85 -15.50
N ASP A 70 5.08 -9.45 -14.78
CA ASP A 70 4.30 -8.79 -13.73
C ASP A 70 5.03 -8.74 -12.39
N VAL A 71 6.13 -9.49 -12.24
CA VAL A 71 6.89 -9.59 -10.98
C VAL A 71 8.32 -9.15 -11.17
N ILE A 72 8.74 -8.26 -10.30
CA ILE A 72 10.14 -7.86 -10.10
C ILE A 72 10.66 -8.67 -8.92
N TRP A 73 11.33 -9.79 -9.19
CA TRP A 73 11.95 -10.59 -8.14
C TRP A 73 13.17 -9.87 -7.58
N PHE A 74 13.27 -9.84 -6.25
CA PHE A 74 14.46 -9.31 -5.59
C PHE A 74 15.60 -10.32 -5.71
N SER A 75 16.82 -9.84 -5.94
CA SER A 75 18.01 -10.71 -6.00
C SER A 75 18.32 -11.39 -4.66
N GLN A 76 17.89 -10.76 -3.56
CA GLN A 76 17.92 -11.30 -2.21
C GLN A 76 16.63 -10.85 -1.49
N PRO A 77 16.00 -11.73 -0.69
CA PRO A 77 14.86 -11.34 0.15
C PRO A 77 15.22 -10.19 1.10
N VAL A 78 14.27 -9.29 1.31
CA VAL A 78 14.44 -8.11 2.16
C VAL A 78 13.58 -8.26 3.41
N LYS A 79 14.20 -8.21 4.58
CA LYS A 79 13.45 -8.18 5.84
C LYS A 79 12.85 -6.79 6.05
N SER A 80 11.55 -6.72 6.24
CA SER A 80 10.82 -5.52 6.57
C SER A 80 9.88 -5.83 7.75
N ASP A 81 10.20 -5.28 8.90
CA ASP A 81 9.59 -5.62 10.19
C ASP A 81 9.60 -7.15 10.46
N ASN A 82 8.43 -7.77 10.61
CA ASN A 82 8.26 -9.20 10.84
C ASN A 82 7.98 -10.01 9.57
N LEU A 83 8.11 -9.40 8.39
CA LEU A 83 7.86 -10.02 7.10
C LEU A 83 9.16 -10.08 6.26
N VAL A 84 9.20 -10.99 5.32
CA VAL A 84 10.29 -11.15 4.36
C VAL A 84 9.74 -10.90 2.97
N LEU A 85 10.24 -9.87 2.30
CA LEU A 85 9.82 -9.44 0.97
C LEU A 85 10.70 -10.11 -0.08
N SER A 86 10.10 -10.80 -1.03
CA SER A 86 10.80 -11.52 -2.11
C SER A 86 10.66 -10.84 -3.47
N GLY A 87 9.73 -9.91 -3.63
CA GLY A 87 9.50 -9.24 -4.89
C GLY A 87 8.45 -8.15 -4.84
N TYR A 88 8.24 -7.54 -5.98
CA TYR A 88 7.20 -6.56 -6.22
C TYR A 88 6.36 -6.96 -7.42
N PHE A 89 5.05 -6.91 -7.28
CA PHE A 89 4.09 -7.21 -8.34
C PHE A 89 3.56 -5.92 -8.96
N ILE A 90 3.41 -5.92 -10.30
CA ILE A 90 2.79 -4.82 -11.03
C ILE A 90 2.05 -5.38 -12.25
N ARG A 91 0.79 -5.02 -12.42
CA ARG A 91 -0.02 -5.40 -13.59
C ARG A 91 -1.01 -4.31 -13.91
N GLN A 92 -1.24 -4.13 -15.20
CA GLN A 92 -2.28 -3.26 -15.72
C GLN A 92 -3.07 -4.03 -16.78
N ASN A 93 -4.39 -4.01 -16.67
CA ASN A 93 -5.30 -4.57 -17.67
C ASN A 93 -6.33 -3.50 -18.08
N ASP A 94 -6.57 -3.38 -19.36
CA ASP A 94 -7.70 -2.64 -19.91
C ASP A 94 -8.70 -3.67 -20.43
N LEU A 95 -9.89 -3.70 -19.86
CA LEU A 95 -10.97 -4.64 -20.19
C LEU A 95 -12.13 -3.93 -20.87
N ASP A 96 -11.83 -2.91 -21.64
CA ASP A 96 -12.78 -2.13 -22.44
C ASP A 96 -13.97 -1.62 -21.60
N GLU A 97 -15.17 -2.16 -21.85
CA GLU A 97 -16.39 -1.75 -21.15
C GLU A 97 -16.41 -2.06 -19.66
N MET A 98 -15.64 -3.06 -19.22
CA MET A 98 -15.50 -3.40 -17.78
C MET A 98 -14.52 -2.47 -17.05
N GLY A 99 -13.81 -1.61 -17.80
CA GLY A 99 -12.89 -0.62 -17.24
C GLY A 99 -11.45 -1.09 -17.11
N LYS A 100 -10.67 -0.29 -16.43
CA LYS A 100 -9.23 -0.51 -16.24
C LYS A 100 -8.94 -1.05 -14.84
N TYR A 101 -7.94 -1.92 -14.77
CA TYR A 101 -7.52 -2.59 -13.55
C TYR A 101 -6.02 -2.40 -13.37
N TYR A 102 -5.64 -1.81 -12.24
CA TYR A 102 -4.25 -1.57 -11.87
C TYR A 102 -3.95 -2.29 -10.57
N PHE A 103 -2.93 -3.14 -10.60
CA PHE A 103 -2.45 -3.87 -9.44
C PHE A 103 -1.00 -3.55 -9.18
N TRP A 104 -0.64 -3.34 -7.93
CA TRP A 104 0.76 -3.22 -7.51
C TRP A 104 0.89 -3.65 -6.06
N GLY A 105 2.05 -4.16 -5.68
CA GLY A 105 2.27 -4.57 -4.30
C GLY A 105 3.45 -5.49 -4.09
N LEU A 106 3.46 -6.17 -2.97
CA LEU A 106 4.58 -6.92 -2.47
C LEU A 106 4.32 -8.43 -2.58
N ILE A 107 5.38 -9.16 -2.96
CA ILE A 107 5.47 -10.61 -2.81
C ILE A 107 6.18 -10.88 -1.50
N ILE A 108 5.53 -11.65 -0.63
CA ILE A 108 5.94 -11.89 0.74
C ILE A 108 6.13 -13.39 0.96
N ASP A 109 7.19 -13.80 1.63
CA ASP A 109 7.40 -15.21 2.00
C ASP A 109 6.37 -15.66 3.03
N GLY A 110 5.85 -16.87 2.85
CA GLY A 110 4.79 -17.45 3.68
C GLY A 110 3.40 -17.33 3.06
N SER A 111 2.40 -17.83 3.76
CA SER A 111 1.00 -17.84 3.33
C SER A 111 0.29 -16.52 3.59
N ALA A 112 -0.80 -16.27 2.86
CA ALA A 112 -1.68 -15.13 3.10
C ALA A 112 -2.22 -15.10 4.54
N ALA A 113 -2.51 -16.27 5.12
CA ALA A 113 -2.98 -16.36 6.50
C ALA A 113 -1.91 -15.92 7.52
N GLU A 114 -0.64 -16.29 7.32
CA GLU A 114 0.48 -15.85 8.17
C GLU A 114 0.73 -14.35 8.06
N VAL A 115 0.67 -13.82 6.84
CA VAL A 115 0.80 -12.37 6.60
C VAL A 115 -0.35 -11.61 7.26
N ALA A 116 -1.60 -12.08 7.10
CA ALA A 116 -2.77 -11.48 7.75
C ALA A 116 -2.65 -11.48 9.28
N ALA A 117 -2.15 -12.56 9.87
CA ALA A 117 -1.91 -12.67 11.31
C ALA A 117 -0.81 -11.70 11.79
N THR A 118 0.24 -11.50 10.98
CA THR A 118 1.32 -10.56 11.26
C THR A 118 0.82 -9.11 11.21
N LEU A 119 -0.02 -8.79 10.23
CA LEU A 119 -0.69 -7.48 10.09
C LEU A 119 -2.00 -7.45 10.90
N SER A 120 -1.96 -7.85 12.16
CA SER A 120 -3.11 -8.10 13.02
C SER A 120 -3.97 -6.86 13.34
N LYS A 121 -3.45 -5.65 13.15
CA LYS A 121 -4.20 -4.40 13.31
C LYS A 121 -5.13 -4.09 12.12
N VAL A 122 -4.95 -4.80 11.00
CA VAL A 122 -5.75 -4.61 9.80
C VAL A 122 -7.07 -5.35 9.95
N ASN A 123 -8.16 -4.67 9.66
CA ASN A 123 -9.49 -5.28 9.65
C ASN A 123 -9.71 -6.06 8.35
N TRP A 124 -9.12 -7.26 8.29
CA TRP A 124 -9.25 -8.15 7.16
C TRP A 124 -10.67 -8.69 7.04
N GLN A 125 -11.21 -8.63 5.83
CA GLN A 125 -12.44 -9.31 5.41
C GLN A 125 -12.06 -10.43 4.45
N LYS A 126 -12.93 -11.44 4.30
CA LYS A 126 -12.72 -12.55 3.37
C LYS A 126 -13.74 -12.51 2.23
N ALA A 127 -13.26 -12.81 1.02
CA ALA A 127 -14.07 -13.09 -0.15
C ALA A 127 -13.52 -14.38 -0.79
N GLY A 128 -14.18 -15.52 -0.54
CA GLY A 128 -13.64 -16.83 -0.87
C GLY A 128 -12.36 -17.13 -0.09
N ASP A 129 -11.29 -17.46 -0.81
CA ASP A 129 -9.97 -17.77 -0.24
C ASP A 129 -9.07 -16.53 -0.08
N GLU A 130 -9.51 -15.36 -0.54
CA GLU A 130 -8.76 -14.13 -0.49
C GLU A 130 -9.18 -13.25 0.70
N TYR A 131 -8.22 -12.44 1.18
CA TYR A 131 -8.47 -11.38 2.13
C TYR A 131 -8.50 -10.04 1.42
N PHE A 132 -9.33 -9.13 1.89
CA PHE A 132 -9.28 -7.74 1.45
C PHE A 132 -9.45 -6.79 2.63
N ALA A 133 -8.96 -5.56 2.46
CA ALA A 133 -9.05 -4.50 3.46
C ALA A 133 -9.18 -3.12 2.81
N ASN A 134 -9.65 -2.16 3.59
CA ASN A 134 -9.73 -0.74 3.24
C ASN A 134 -10.44 -0.47 1.89
N PRO A 135 -11.59 -1.11 1.60
CA PRO A 135 -12.28 -0.89 0.34
C PRO A 135 -12.86 0.53 0.29
N MET A 136 -12.45 1.29 -0.72
CA MET A 136 -12.89 2.66 -0.95
C MET A 136 -13.45 2.81 -2.36
N ILE A 137 -14.48 3.61 -2.52
CA ILE A 137 -15.12 3.88 -3.81
C ILE A 137 -15.23 5.38 -4.05
N LYS A 138 -15.09 5.78 -5.30
CA LYS A 138 -15.37 7.13 -5.80
C LYS A 138 -16.39 7.00 -6.93
N ARG A 139 -17.60 7.51 -6.71
CA ARG A 139 -18.70 7.51 -7.69
C ARG A 139 -18.70 8.81 -8.48
N PRO A 140 -19.43 8.88 -9.61
CA PRO A 140 -19.61 10.14 -10.35
C PRO A 140 -20.09 11.26 -9.40
N GLY A 141 -19.38 12.40 -9.42
CA GLY A 141 -19.68 13.55 -8.58
C GLY A 141 -19.06 13.52 -7.16
N ASP A 142 -18.50 12.41 -6.73
CA ASP A 142 -17.80 12.36 -5.44
C ASP A 142 -16.47 13.13 -5.51
N GLN A 143 -16.28 14.06 -4.58
CA GLN A 143 -15.01 14.78 -4.44
C GLN A 143 -13.95 13.95 -3.73
N MET A 144 -14.35 13.11 -2.77
CA MET A 144 -13.48 12.29 -1.95
C MET A 144 -13.83 10.80 -2.05
N TRP A 145 -12.85 9.97 -1.74
CA TRP A 145 -13.06 8.53 -1.55
C TRP A 145 -13.97 8.26 -0.35
N LYS A 146 -14.90 7.32 -0.51
CA LYS A 146 -15.84 6.86 0.53
C LYS A 146 -15.64 5.38 0.78
N LEU A 147 -15.93 4.91 2.00
CA LEU A 147 -15.92 3.49 2.32
C LEU A 147 -16.88 2.73 1.38
N ASN A 148 -16.41 1.62 0.81
CA ASN A 148 -17.25 0.72 -0.01
C ASN A 148 -17.68 -0.51 0.78
N SER A 149 -18.82 -0.43 1.46
CA SER A 149 -19.41 -1.57 2.19
C SER A 149 -19.86 -2.73 1.29
N GLY A 150 -19.95 -2.51 -0.02
CA GLY A 150 -20.35 -3.52 -1.00
C GLY A 150 -19.20 -4.32 -1.62
N ALA A 151 -17.95 -4.01 -1.27
CA ALA A 151 -16.76 -4.65 -1.86
C ALA A 151 -16.74 -6.18 -1.68
N ALA A 152 -17.28 -6.68 -0.56
CA ALA A 152 -17.35 -8.11 -0.26
C ALA A 152 -18.16 -8.93 -1.29
N ASN A 153 -19.00 -8.28 -2.09
CA ASN A 153 -19.79 -8.96 -3.11
C ASN A 153 -18.99 -9.34 -4.37
N GLY A 154 -17.71 -8.93 -4.47
CA GLY A 154 -16.86 -9.24 -5.61
C GLY A 154 -17.34 -8.67 -6.96
N ILE A 155 -18.28 -7.75 -6.94
CA ILE A 155 -18.85 -7.14 -8.15
C ILE A 155 -17.99 -5.94 -8.53
N ALA A 156 -17.57 -5.90 -9.80
CA ALA A 156 -16.87 -4.74 -10.35
C ALA A 156 -17.67 -3.45 -10.10
N PRO A 157 -16.99 -2.31 -9.85
CA PRO A 157 -17.68 -1.06 -9.58
C PRO A 157 -18.56 -0.64 -10.77
N ALA A 158 -19.71 -0.06 -10.48
CA ALA A 158 -20.63 0.41 -11.50
C ALA A 158 -19.94 1.40 -12.46
N LYS A 159 -20.40 1.44 -13.71
CA LYS A 159 -19.89 2.35 -14.74
C LYS A 159 -19.79 3.81 -14.22
N GLY A 160 -18.67 4.44 -14.48
CA GLY A 160 -18.34 5.78 -13.96
C GLY A 160 -17.78 5.81 -12.54
N SER A 161 -17.76 4.67 -11.84
CA SER A 161 -17.18 4.57 -10.51
C SER A 161 -15.78 3.96 -10.56
N VAL A 162 -14.97 4.29 -9.56
CA VAL A 162 -13.64 3.68 -9.34
C VAL A 162 -13.59 3.15 -7.92
N GLU A 163 -13.10 1.94 -7.77
CA GLU A 163 -12.85 1.31 -6.48
C GLU A 163 -11.34 1.16 -6.25
N LYS A 164 -10.90 1.28 -5.02
CA LYS A 164 -9.57 0.86 -4.58
C LYS A 164 -9.66 0.05 -3.29
N LEU A 165 -8.86 -1.01 -3.18
CA LEU A 165 -8.78 -1.86 -2.00
C LEU A 165 -7.45 -2.61 -1.94
N ALA A 166 -7.04 -2.99 -0.73
CA ALA A 166 -5.93 -3.90 -0.53
C ALA A 166 -6.44 -5.35 -0.64
N LEU A 167 -5.66 -6.18 -1.33
CA LEU A 167 -5.90 -7.62 -1.51
C LEU A 167 -4.73 -8.40 -0.92
N LEU A 168 -5.02 -9.55 -0.32
CA LEU A 168 -4.01 -10.48 0.15
C LEU A 168 -4.45 -11.89 -0.20
N SER A 169 -3.63 -12.58 -0.99
CA SER A 169 -3.93 -13.93 -1.49
C SER A 169 -2.67 -14.78 -1.54
N ASP A 170 -2.85 -16.09 -1.60
CA ASP A 170 -1.76 -17.03 -1.82
C ASP A 170 -1.36 -17.06 -3.31
N SER A 171 -0.06 -17.18 -3.57
CA SER A 171 0.54 -17.35 -4.89
C SER A 171 1.67 -18.37 -4.83
N GLY A 172 1.33 -19.64 -5.00
CA GLY A 172 2.25 -20.75 -4.77
C GLY A 172 2.63 -20.87 -3.29
N ASP A 173 3.92 -20.78 -3.01
CA ASP A 173 4.51 -20.81 -1.66
C ASP A 173 4.66 -19.42 -1.01
N LYS A 174 4.10 -18.39 -1.64
CA LYS A 174 4.21 -16.98 -1.20
C LYS A 174 2.84 -16.32 -1.12
N ALA A 175 2.77 -15.23 -0.39
CA ALA A 175 1.62 -14.35 -0.36
C ALA A 175 1.84 -13.14 -1.30
N GLN A 176 0.76 -12.65 -1.88
CA GLN A 176 0.69 -11.37 -2.60
C GLN A 176 -0.14 -10.38 -1.80
N LEU A 177 0.50 -9.32 -1.33
CA LEU A 177 -0.18 -8.16 -0.73
C LEU A 177 -0.22 -7.05 -1.77
N LEU A 178 -1.39 -6.82 -2.34
CA LEU A 178 -1.58 -5.95 -3.49
C LEU A 178 -2.55 -4.82 -3.20
N CYS A 179 -2.35 -3.69 -3.85
CA CYS A 179 -3.39 -2.71 -4.13
C CYS A 179 -4.07 -3.03 -5.44
N SER A 180 -5.38 -2.89 -5.47
CA SER A 180 -6.20 -2.86 -6.67
C SER A 180 -6.84 -1.49 -6.80
N VAL A 181 -6.75 -0.88 -7.99
CA VAL A 181 -7.56 0.27 -8.42
C VAL A 181 -8.27 -0.13 -9.70
N GLN A 182 -9.59 -0.09 -9.69
CA GLN A 182 -10.39 -0.69 -10.75
C GLN A 182 -11.65 0.10 -11.10
N GLY A 183 -12.13 -0.08 -12.34
CA GLY A 183 -13.35 0.52 -12.88
C GLY A 183 -13.07 1.63 -13.89
N SER A 184 -13.85 2.71 -13.86
CA SER A 184 -13.72 3.83 -14.81
C SER A 184 -12.54 4.74 -14.42
N VAL A 185 -11.34 4.16 -14.37
CA VAL A 185 -10.12 4.83 -13.91
C VAL A 185 -9.63 5.83 -14.98
N THR A 186 -9.48 7.09 -14.58
CA THR A 186 -8.87 8.16 -15.38
C THR A 186 -7.50 8.54 -14.83
N ASP A 187 -6.69 9.23 -15.62
CA ASP A 187 -5.36 9.71 -15.18
C ASP A 187 -5.46 10.66 -13.99
N GLU A 188 -6.50 11.48 -13.93
CA GLU A 188 -6.77 12.39 -12.80
C GLU A 188 -6.97 11.63 -11.47
N ILE A 189 -7.51 10.42 -11.54
CA ILE A 189 -7.70 9.54 -10.37
C ILE A 189 -6.43 8.72 -10.10
N LEU A 190 -5.79 8.22 -11.15
CA LEU A 190 -4.69 7.26 -11.04
C LEU A 190 -3.35 7.92 -10.65
N LEU A 191 -2.97 8.99 -11.34
CA LEU A 191 -1.64 9.60 -11.16
C LEU A 191 -1.36 10.08 -9.73
N PRO A 192 -2.34 10.64 -8.98
CA PRO A 192 -2.13 10.94 -7.57
C PRO A 192 -1.88 9.70 -6.68
N LEU A 193 -2.34 8.52 -7.10
CA LEU A 193 -2.14 7.26 -6.37
C LEU A 193 -0.84 6.56 -6.79
N ARG A 194 -0.43 6.74 -8.07
CA ARG A 194 0.65 6.02 -8.76
C ARG A 194 1.66 7.01 -9.35
N PRO A 195 2.52 7.62 -8.53
CA PRO A 195 3.53 8.58 -9.01
C PRO A 195 4.56 7.96 -9.95
N ASP A 196 4.74 6.64 -9.90
CA ASP A 196 5.62 5.88 -10.81
C ASP A 196 5.16 5.88 -12.28
N LEU A 197 3.90 6.23 -12.56
CA LEU A 197 3.37 6.35 -13.92
C LEU A 197 3.62 7.73 -14.52
N ILE A 198 3.95 8.74 -13.70
CA ILE A 198 4.25 10.10 -14.15
C ILE A 198 5.60 10.09 -14.90
N GLY A 199 5.59 10.37 -16.20
CA GLY A 199 6.81 10.46 -17.02
C GLY A 199 7.22 9.16 -17.73
N ASN A 200 6.45 8.10 -17.66
CA ASN A 200 6.63 6.87 -18.45
C ASN A 200 5.90 6.90 -19.81
N GLU A 201 5.23 8.00 -20.16
CA GLU A 201 4.70 8.25 -21.51
C GLU A 201 5.87 8.66 -22.43
N LYS A 202 6.49 7.67 -23.08
CA LYS A 202 7.28 7.85 -24.31
C LYS A 202 7.07 6.69 -25.24
#